data_3d27f76db86efbc17c87b9d2b7a7cad7
#
_entry.id   3d27f76db86efbc17c87b9d2b7a7cad7
#
_cell.length_a   1.000
_cell.length_b   1.000
_cell.length_c   1.000
_cell.angle_alpha   90.00
_cell.angle_beta   90.00
_cell.angle_gamma   90.00
#
_symmetry.space_group_name_H-M   'P 1'
#
loop_
_entity.id
_entity.type
_entity.pdbx_description
1 polymer ?
#
loop_
_entity_poly.entity_id
_entity_poly.type
_entity_poly.pdbx_seq_one_letter_code
_entity_poly.pdbx_strand_id
1 'polypeptide(L)'
;MRLVTSGDIWRIFKEADKDTILRRPNLRRFAKDNGIEYYIIGDKWLINKEEFFRAVTPKGELEHQDVPRMLCIKSAVNEWNTTHKRVKIDKHVIEKCIASDAVFKIKRENVWVINYDQLEPKIKEYMKTHVYMPMKMRKKKRVAPTKKILLKQNGKEKDGSD
;
A
#
# COMPACT_ATOMS: atom_id res chain seq x y z
N MET A 1 23.94 -20.53 5.89
CA MET A 1 24.06 -19.39 4.96
C MET A 1 23.66 -19.84 3.55
N ARG A 2 22.62 -19.26 2.98
CA ARG A 2 22.14 -19.61 1.63
C ARG A 2 22.22 -18.37 0.73
N LEU A 3 23.16 -18.40 -0.22
CA LEU A 3 23.29 -17.37 -1.24
C LEU A 3 22.30 -17.63 -2.38
N VAL A 4 21.55 -16.61 -2.77
CA VAL A 4 20.61 -16.65 -3.89
C VAL A 4 20.79 -15.41 -4.76
N THR A 5 20.38 -15.49 -6.03
CA THR A 5 20.50 -14.32 -6.91
C THR A 5 19.46 -13.25 -6.56
N SER A 6 19.77 -11.99 -6.84
CA SER A 6 18.77 -10.91 -6.74
C SER A 6 17.53 -11.15 -7.61
N GLY A 7 17.67 -11.99 -8.66
CA GLY A 7 16.56 -12.45 -9.49
C GLY A 7 15.64 -13.44 -8.78
N ASP A 8 16.21 -14.34 -7.95
CA ASP A 8 15.41 -15.29 -7.18
C ASP A 8 14.62 -14.60 -6.09
N ILE A 9 15.23 -13.64 -5.37
CA ILE A 9 14.51 -12.81 -4.38
C ILE A 9 13.39 -12.02 -5.07
N TRP A 10 13.68 -11.42 -6.24
CA TRP A 10 12.66 -10.71 -7.00
C TRP A 10 11.49 -11.62 -7.41
N ARG A 11 11.78 -12.86 -7.82
CA ARG A 11 10.73 -13.82 -8.21
C ARG A 11 9.80 -14.14 -7.06
N ILE A 12 10.34 -14.34 -5.85
CA ILE A 12 9.55 -14.58 -4.63
C ILE A 12 8.56 -13.41 -4.40
N PHE A 13 9.03 -12.16 -4.49
CA PHE A 13 8.14 -11.01 -4.31
C PHE A 13 7.14 -10.84 -5.45
N LYS A 14 7.52 -11.21 -6.67
CA LYS A 14 6.64 -11.18 -7.84
C LYS A 14 5.53 -12.23 -7.78
N GLU A 15 5.79 -13.39 -7.20
CA GLU A 15 4.80 -14.43 -6.95
C GLU A 15 3.76 -13.99 -5.91
N ALA A 16 4.20 -13.28 -4.86
CA ALA A 16 3.31 -12.73 -3.84
C ALA A 16 2.48 -11.55 -4.36
N ASP A 17 3.06 -10.68 -5.16
CA ASP A 17 2.41 -9.50 -5.73
C ASP A 17 2.76 -9.36 -7.22
N LYS A 18 1.82 -9.72 -8.10
CA LYS A 18 2.00 -9.64 -9.56
C LYS A 18 2.25 -8.21 -10.05
N ASP A 19 1.72 -7.23 -9.33
CA ASP A 19 1.84 -5.80 -9.65
C ASP A 19 2.99 -5.12 -8.88
N THR A 20 3.90 -5.91 -8.26
CA THR A 20 4.99 -5.35 -7.47
C THR A 20 5.84 -4.38 -8.26
N ILE A 21 6.12 -3.23 -7.64
CA ILE A 21 7.06 -2.23 -8.16
C ILE A 21 8.52 -2.53 -7.80
N LEU A 22 8.76 -3.53 -6.93
CA LEU A 22 10.11 -3.95 -6.59
C LEU A 22 10.79 -4.59 -7.82
N ARG A 23 12.01 -4.14 -8.10
CA ARG A 23 12.84 -4.63 -9.19
C ARG A 23 14.21 -5.04 -8.66
N ARG A 24 14.96 -5.84 -9.42
CA ARG A 24 16.30 -6.29 -9.03
C ARG A 24 17.24 -5.17 -8.55
N PRO A 25 17.31 -3.99 -9.19
CA PRO A 25 18.13 -2.89 -8.70
C PRO A 25 17.72 -2.39 -7.31
N ASN A 26 16.41 -2.38 -6.99
CA ASN A 26 15.94 -1.98 -5.67
C ASN A 26 16.42 -2.97 -4.58
N LEU A 27 16.37 -4.27 -4.88
CA LEU A 27 16.81 -5.33 -3.96
C LEU A 27 18.33 -5.28 -3.72
N ARG A 28 19.11 -5.03 -4.78
CA ARG A 28 20.56 -4.85 -4.69
C ARG A 28 20.92 -3.64 -3.82
N ARG A 29 20.26 -2.51 -4.06
CA ARG A 29 20.45 -1.31 -3.24
C ARG A 29 20.07 -1.58 -1.79
N PHE A 30 18.92 -2.19 -1.55
CA PHE A 30 18.48 -2.54 -0.21
C PHE A 30 19.50 -3.42 0.52
N ALA A 31 20.04 -4.46 -0.13
CA ALA A 31 21.06 -5.32 0.45
C ALA A 31 22.30 -4.52 0.84
N LYS A 32 22.78 -3.63 -0.05
CA LYS A 32 23.93 -2.76 0.20
C LYS A 32 23.70 -1.78 1.37
N ASP A 33 22.54 -1.11 1.36
CA ASP A 33 22.20 -0.06 2.34
C ASP A 33 22.00 -0.63 3.76
N ASN A 34 21.64 -1.91 3.86
CA ASN A 34 21.41 -2.60 5.13
C ASN A 34 22.57 -3.52 5.56
N GLY A 35 23.72 -3.45 4.88
CA GLY A 35 24.90 -4.25 5.22
C GLY A 35 24.69 -5.76 5.11
N ILE A 36 23.73 -6.20 4.27
CA ILE A 36 23.48 -7.61 4.00
C ILE A 36 24.62 -8.17 3.18
N GLU A 37 25.12 -9.32 3.56
CA GLU A 37 26.21 -9.98 2.85
C GLU A 37 25.84 -10.28 1.39
N TYR A 38 26.67 -9.87 0.45
CA TYR A 38 26.49 -10.11 -0.96
C TYR A 38 27.83 -10.28 -1.69
N TYR A 39 27.79 -11.02 -2.81
CA TYR A 39 28.92 -11.20 -3.71
C TYR A 39 28.49 -10.85 -5.14
N ILE A 40 29.43 -10.32 -5.92
CA ILE A 40 29.22 -10.01 -7.34
C ILE A 40 30.08 -10.94 -8.16
N ILE A 41 29.45 -11.76 -9.00
CA ILE A 41 30.12 -12.68 -9.91
C ILE A 41 29.65 -12.35 -11.33
N GLY A 42 30.47 -11.67 -12.10
CA GLY A 42 30.06 -11.07 -13.37
C GLY A 42 28.89 -10.10 -13.14
N ASP A 43 27.80 -10.26 -13.86
CA ASP A 43 26.58 -9.44 -13.72
C ASP A 43 25.61 -9.93 -12.62
N LYS A 44 25.93 -11.03 -11.96
CA LYS A 44 25.05 -11.65 -10.96
C LYS A 44 25.40 -11.19 -9.56
N TRP A 45 24.38 -10.73 -8.86
CA TRP A 45 24.45 -10.46 -7.43
C TRP A 45 23.92 -11.66 -6.66
N LEU A 46 24.79 -12.25 -5.87
CA LEU A 46 24.45 -13.28 -4.90
C LEU A 46 24.29 -12.63 -3.54
N ILE A 47 23.13 -12.81 -2.92
CA ILE A 47 22.74 -12.13 -1.68
C ILE A 47 22.43 -13.19 -0.64
N ASN A 48 22.85 -12.99 0.61
CA ASN A 48 22.49 -13.85 1.72
C ASN A 48 20.98 -13.78 1.97
N LYS A 49 20.27 -14.85 1.61
CA LYS A 49 18.81 -14.95 1.66
C LYS A 49 18.28 -14.74 3.09
N GLU A 50 18.92 -15.38 4.05
CA GLU A 50 18.47 -15.36 5.45
C GLU A 50 18.60 -13.96 6.04
N GLU A 51 19.72 -13.29 5.81
CA GLU A 51 19.91 -11.90 6.25
C GLU A 51 18.95 -10.95 5.55
N PHE A 52 18.73 -11.15 4.25
CA PHE A 52 17.81 -10.31 3.49
C PHE A 52 16.39 -10.40 4.06
N PHE A 53 15.88 -11.60 4.29
CA PHE A 53 14.53 -11.76 4.84
C PHE A 53 14.42 -11.34 6.30
N ARG A 54 15.47 -11.48 7.09
CA ARG A 54 15.53 -10.93 8.44
C ARG A 54 15.46 -9.40 8.42
N ALA A 55 16.10 -8.74 7.45
CA ALA A 55 16.06 -7.28 7.34
C ALA A 55 14.68 -6.74 6.92
N VAL A 56 13.89 -7.50 6.13
CA VAL A 56 12.51 -7.12 5.76
C VAL A 56 11.45 -7.62 6.73
N THR A 57 11.87 -8.30 7.79
CA THR A 57 11.00 -8.77 8.89
C THR A 57 11.56 -8.21 10.19
N PRO A 58 11.19 -6.99 10.62
CA PRO A 58 11.68 -6.41 11.86
C PRO A 58 11.44 -7.34 13.05
N LYS A 59 12.35 -7.27 14.04
CA LYS A 59 12.27 -8.07 15.27
C LYS A 59 10.92 -7.87 15.95
N GLY A 60 10.19 -8.96 16.19
CA GLY A 60 8.88 -8.98 16.81
C GLY A 60 8.21 -10.33 16.63
N GLU A 61 6.92 -10.39 16.77
CA GLU A 61 6.09 -11.60 16.90
C GLU A 61 6.13 -12.59 15.70
N LEU A 62 6.87 -12.31 14.64
CA LEU A 62 6.91 -13.11 13.40
C LEU A 62 8.32 -13.57 13.03
N GLU A 63 9.10 -14.05 14.00
CA GLU A 63 10.50 -14.45 13.81
C GLU A 63 10.73 -15.62 12.83
N HIS A 64 9.68 -16.31 12.40
CA HIS A 64 9.79 -17.55 11.64
C HIS A 64 9.24 -17.51 10.22
N GLN A 65 9.10 -16.34 9.63
CA GLN A 65 8.66 -16.26 8.23
C GLN A 65 9.82 -16.45 7.28
N ASP A 66 9.88 -17.65 6.67
CA ASP A 66 10.87 -17.95 5.64
C ASP A 66 10.75 -17.06 4.40
N VAL A 67 9.56 -16.54 4.11
CA VAL A 67 9.25 -15.71 2.93
C VAL A 67 8.15 -14.69 3.24
N PRO A 68 8.47 -13.43 3.55
CA PRO A 68 7.48 -12.42 3.81
C PRO A 68 6.74 -12.01 2.52
N ARG A 69 5.42 -11.81 2.61
CA ARG A 69 4.61 -11.29 1.52
C ARG A 69 4.75 -9.77 1.44
N MET A 70 5.54 -9.29 0.49
CA MET A 70 5.75 -7.86 0.24
C MET A 70 4.73 -7.37 -0.77
N LEU A 71 3.70 -6.64 -0.31
CA LEU A 71 2.61 -6.14 -1.14
C LEU A 71 2.61 -4.61 -1.21
N CYS A 72 2.24 -4.05 -2.37
CA CYS A 72 1.89 -2.64 -2.44
C CYS A 72 0.50 -2.39 -1.80
N ILE A 73 0.19 -1.14 -1.46
CA ILE A 73 -1.09 -0.80 -0.78
C ILE A 73 -2.30 -1.34 -1.54
N LYS A 74 -2.33 -1.20 -2.86
CA LYS A 74 -3.44 -1.69 -3.69
C LYS A 74 -3.63 -3.20 -3.55
N SER A 75 -2.54 -3.95 -3.66
CA SER A 75 -2.55 -5.41 -3.53
C SER A 75 -2.91 -5.85 -2.11
N ALA A 76 -2.45 -5.13 -1.09
CA ALA A 76 -2.79 -5.39 0.31
C ALA A 76 -4.30 -5.17 0.59
N VAL A 77 -4.89 -4.12 0.03
CA VAL A 77 -6.36 -3.89 0.11
C VAL A 77 -7.11 -5.03 -0.57
N ASN A 78 -6.68 -5.45 -1.75
CA ASN A 78 -7.32 -6.53 -2.49
C ASN A 78 -7.20 -7.86 -1.74
N GLU A 79 -6.04 -8.18 -1.21
CA GLU A 79 -5.78 -9.39 -0.43
C GLU A 79 -6.70 -9.44 0.80
N TRP A 80 -6.74 -8.37 1.59
CA TRP A 80 -7.64 -8.30 2.74
C TRP A 80 -9.10 -8.47 2.31
N ASN A 81 -9.55 -7.73 1.31
CA ASN A 81 -10.94 -7.72 0.89
C ASN A 81 -11.39 -9.05 0.24
N THR A 82 -10.46 -9.83 -0.26
CA THR A 82 -10.71 -11.17 -0.79
C THR A 82 -10.82 -12.20 0.34
N THR A 83 -9.92 -12.10 1.33
CA THR A 83 -9.86 -13.02 2.46
C THR A 83 -10.94 -12.73 3.49
N HIS A 84 -11.21 -11.44 3.79
CA HIS A 84 -12.16 -11.00 4.81
C HIS A 84 -13.42 -10.40 4.18
N LYS A 85 -14.33 -11.27 3.74
CA LYS A 85 -15.53 -10.85 2.99
C LYS A 85 -16.50 -9.96 3.78
N ARG A 86 -16.55 -10.11 5.11
CA ARG A 86 -17.49 -9.36 5.98
C ARG A 86 -17.03 -7.93 6.27
N VAL A 87 -15.73 -7.69 6.29
CA VAL A 87 -15.17 -6.40 6.69
C VAL A 87 -14.23 -5.91 5.59
N LYS A 88 -14.72 -4.98 4.79
CA LYS A 88 -13.94 -4.37 3.71
C LYS A 88 -13.17 -3.17 4.22
N ILE A 89 -11.94 -3.03 3.74
CA ILE A 89 -11.08 -1.88 4.03
C ILE A 89 -10.75 -1.12 2.75
N ASP A 90 -10.27 0.09 2.92
CA ASP A 90 -9.68 0.91 1.87
C ASP A 90 -8.20 1.24 2.19
N LYS A 91 -7.55 1.95 1.29
CA LYS A 91 -6.16 2.37 1.47
C LYS A 91 -5.92 3.17 2.76
N HIS A 92 -6.93 3.90 3.22
CA HIS A 92 -6.82 4.76 4.40
C HIS A 92 -6.57 3.98 5.68
N VAL A 93 -7.21 2.81 5.81
CA VAL A 93 -6.97 1.89 6.93
C VAL A 93 -5.52 1.42 6.91
N ILE A 94 -5.02 1.02 5.73
CA ILE A 94 -3.63 0.59 5.60
C ILE A 94 -2.67 1.71 5.95
N GLU A 95 -2.89 2.93 5.43
CA GLU A 95 -2.07 4.11 5.74
C GLU A 95 -2.01 4.38 7.25
N LYS A 96 -3.11 4.20 7.97
CA LYS A 96 -3.14 4.30 9.44
C LYS A 96 -2.33 3.20 10.12
N CYS A 97 -2.46 1.96 9.66
CA CYS A 97 -1.76 0.83 10.24
C CYS A 97 -0.24 0.88 10.02
N ILE A 98 0.21 1.38 8.86
CA ILE A 98 1.64 1.49 8.54
C ILE A 98 2.31 2.74 9.13
N ALA A 99 1.57 3.65 9.74
CA ALA A 99 2.16 4.77 10.49
C ALA A 99 3.01 4.30 11.66
N SER A 100 2.75 3.10 12.19
CA SER A 100 3.55 2.43 13.20
C SER A 100 4.84 1.85 12.60
N ASP A 101 5.94 1.88 13.37
CA ASP A 101 7.20 1.25 12.99
C ASP A 101 7.21 -0.28 13.17
N ALA A 102 6.12 -0.86 13.68
CA ALA A 102 5.95 -2.30 13.82
C ALA A 102 5.73 -3.03 12.49
N VAL A 103 5.48 -2.30 11.40
CA VAL A 103 5.27 -2.85 10.06
C VAL A 103 6.43 -2.40 9.17
N PHE A 104 7.16 -3.37 8.63
CA PHE A 104 8.21 -3.06 7.66
C PHE A 104 7.61 -2.49 6.38
N LYS A 105 8.15 -1.37 5.91
CA LYS A 105 7.68 -0.65 4.74
C LYS A 105 8.83 0.00 3.98
N ILE A 106 8.75 -0.01 2.65
CA ILE A 106 9.67 0.69 1.76
C ILE A 106 8.84 1.59 0.85
N LYS A 107 9.26 2.85 0.70
CA LYS A 107 8.66 3.75 -0.29
C LYS A 107 9.46 3.72 -1.60
N ARG A 108 8.78 3.49 -2.71
CA ARG A 108 9.35 3.54 -4.07
C ARG A 108 8.39 4.29 -4.99
N GLU A 109 8.88 5.30 -5.70
CA GLU A 109 8.08 6.06 -6.69
C GLU A 109 6.69 6.49 -6.16
N ASN A 110 6.61 7.00 -4.93
CA ASN A 110 5.36 7.36 -4.24
C ASN A 110 4.42 6.18 -3.88
N VAL A 111 4.85 4.95 -4.07
CA VAL A 111 4.11 3.76 -3.66
C VAL A 111 4.81 3.10 -2.47
N TRP A 112 4.03 2.72 -1.46
CA TRP A 112 4.50 1.92 -0.35
C TRP A 112 4.44 0.43 -0.71
N VAL A 113 5.54 -0.28 -0.42
CA VAL A 113 5.63 -1.75 -0.42
C VAL A 113 5.78 -2.18 1.04
N ILE A 114 4.92 -3.05 1.48
CA ILE A 114 4.67 -3.32 2.89
C ILE A 114 4.80 -4.83 3.14
N ASN A 115 5.37 -5.21 4.27
CA ASN A 115 5.29 -6.59 4.74
C ASN A 115 3.85 -6.87 5.20
N TYR A 116 3.07 -7.57 4.37
CA TYR A 116 1.66 -7.83 4.62
C TYR A 116 1.44 -8.75 5.83
N ASP A 117 2.36 -9.67 6.09
CA ASP A 117 2.24 -10.58 7.22
C ASP A 117 2.32 -9.85 8.57
N GLN A 118 3.07 -8.74 8.62
CA GLN A 118 3.08 -7.83 9.79
C GLN A 118 1.90 -6.86 9.78
N LEU A 119 1.39 -6.50 8.59
CA LEU A 119 0.27 -5.58 8.44
C LEU A 119 -1.06 -6.20 8.84
N GLU A 120 -1.30 -7.45 8.50
CA GLU A 120 -2.59 -8.13 8.74
C GLU A 120 -3.02 -8.13 10.21
N PRO A 121 -2.15 -8.46 11.19
CA PRO A 121 -2.49 -8.34 12.61
C PRO A 121 -2.82 -6.91 13.02
N LYS A 122 -2.12 -5.91 12.46
CA LYS A 122 -2.37 -4.49 12.76
C LYS A 122 -3.72 -4.01 12.23
N ILE A 123 -4.13 -4.49 11.06
CA ILE A 123 -5.48 -4.23 10.55
C ILE A 123 -6.51 -4.85 11.49
N LYS A 124 -6.32 -6.10 11.94
CA LYS A 124 -7.22 -6.76 12.87
C LYS A 124 -7.35 -5.99 14.20
N GLU A 125 -6.25 -5.49 14.73
CA GLU A 125 -6.22 -4.65 15.94
C GLU A 125 -6.96 -3.33 15.72
N TYR A 126 -6.65 -2.62 14.63
CA TYR A 126 -7.29 -1.37 14.26
C TYR A 126 -8.82 -1.52 14.14
N MET A 127 -9.29 -2.59 13.49
CA MET A 127 -10.71 -2.85 13.30
C MET A 127 -11.45 -3.18 14.60
N LYS A 128 -10.77 -3.70 15.63
CA LYS A 128 -11.37 -3.91 16.97
C LYS A 128 -11.63 -2.61 17.71
N THR A 129 -10.78 -1.61 17.50
CA THR A 129 -10.82 -0.33 18.23
C THR A 129 -11.59 0.77 17.50
N HIS A 130 -11.80 0.61 16.19
CA HIS A 130 -12.45 1.61 15.34
C HIS A 130 -13.66 1.01 14.62
N VAL A 131 -14.81 1.67 14.75
CA VAL A 131 -15.98 1.37 13.92
C VAL A 131 -15.73 1.98 12.53
N TYR A 132 -15.16 1.17 11.65
CA TYR A 132 -14.85 1.60 10.29
C TYR A 132 -16.06 1.39 9.36
N MET A 133 -16.59 2.48 8.81
CA MET A 133 -17.58 2.41 7.74
C MET A 133 -16.89 2.53 6.37
N PRO A 134 -16.98 1.52 5.50
CA PRO A 134 -16.45 1.59 4.14
C PRO A 134 -17.01 2.81 3.40
N MET A 135 -16.18 3.46 2.57
CA MET A 135 -16.58 4.66 1.80
C MET A 135 -17.87 4.49 0.98
N LYS A 136 -18.19 3.27 0.55
CA LYS A 136 -19.42 2.98 -0.20
C LYS A 136 -20.71 3.17 0.63
N MET A 137 -20.62 3.20 1.95
CA MET A 137 -21.75 3.48 2.85
C MET A 137 -21.83 4.94 3.30
N ARG A 138 -20.86 5.77 2.98
CA ARG A 138 -20.99 7.22 3.15
C ARG A 138 -22.02 7.69 2.12
N LYS A 139 -23.29 7.79 2.54
CA LYS A 139 -24.33 8.44 1.73
C LYS A 139 -23.75 9.75 1.25
N LYS A 140 -23.59 9.92 -0.08
CA LYS A 140 -23.31 11.22 -0.66
C LYS A 140 -24.30 12.19 -0.02
N LYS A 141 -23.85 13.11 0.83
CA LYS A 141 -24.68 14.24 1.25
C LYS A 141 -25.17 14.83 -0.05
N ARG A 142 -26.46 14.70 -0.32
CA ARG A 142 -27.09 15.36 -1.46
C ARG A 142 -26.84 16.83 -1.22
N VAL A 143 -25.95 17.41 -2.03
CA VAL A 143 -25.84 18.86 -2.12
C VAL A 143 -27.22 19.31 -2.60
N ALA A 144 -27.93 20.03 -1.75
CA ALA A 144 -29.22 20.61 -2.12
C ALA A 144 -29.01 21.39 -3.41
N PRO A 145 -29.87 21.23 -4.42
CA PRO A 145 -29.73 21.99 -5.66
C PRO A 145 -29.78 23.46 -5.32
N THR A 146 -28.71 24.19 -5.64
CA THR A 146 -28.64 25.64 -5.53
C THR A 146 -29.78 26.19 -6.36
N LYS A 147 -30.76 26.83 -5.72
CA LYS A 147 -31.85 27.54 -6.42
C LYS A 147 -31.17 28.59 -7.31
N LYS A 148 -31.18 28.35 -8.64
CA LYS A 148 -30.87 29.37 -9.60
C LYS A 148 -31.89 30.49 -9.42
N ILE A 149 -31.45 31.62 -8.88
CA ILE A 149 -32.26 32.88 -8.84
C ILE A 149 -32.34 33.32 -10.28
N LEU A 150 -33.51 33.12 -10.89
CA LEU A 150 -33.88 33.72 -12.16
C LEU A 150 -34.06 35.21 -11.92
N LEU A 151 -33.04 35.99 -12.28
CA LEU A 151 -33.19 37.45 -12.45
C LEU A 151 -34.15 37.69 -13.61
N LYS A 152 -35.38 38.07 -13.30
CA LYS A 152 -36.29 38.64 -14.27
C LYS A 152 -35.73 39.98 -14.72
N GLN A 153 -35.24 40.07 -15.92
CA GLN A 153 -34.99 41.35 -16.59
C GLN A 153 -36.36 41.89 -17.02
N ASN A 154 -36.81 42.91 -16.28
CA ASN A 154 -37.93 43.76 -16.73
C ASN A 154 -37.40 44.66 -17.83
N GLY A 155 -37.70 44.32 -19.07
CA GLY A 155 -37.61 45.24 -20.18
C GLY A 155 -38.69 46.32 -20.02
N LYS A 156 -38.27 47.53 -19.83
CA LYS A 156 -39.15 48.73 -20.06
C LYS A 156 -38.98 49.09 -21.52
N GLU A 157 -39.98 48.76 -22.28
CA GLU A 157 -40.28 49.48 -23.50
C GLU A 157 -40.70 50.90 -23.11
N LYS A 158 -40.05 51.89 -23.67
CA LYS A 158 -40.54 53.25 -23.79
C LYS A 158 -40.88 53.52 -25.22
N ASP A 159 -42.19 53.53 -25.49
CA ASP A 159 -42.74 54.25 -26.58
C ASP A 159 -42.47 55.76 -26.39
N GLY A 160 -42.09 56.42 -27.45
CA GLY A 160 -41.90 57.84 -27.51
C GLY A 160 -42.08 58.29 -28.96
N SER A 161 -43.33 58.56 -29.28
CA SER A 161 -43.69 59.33 -30.46
C SER A 161 -43.13 60.74 -30.34
N ASP A 162 -42.54 61.20 -31.35
CA ASP A 162 -42.80 62.46 -32.16
C ASP A 162 -41.62 62.71 -33.05
#